data_d53fab6ac79e27e1767cc2cc809e2ea6
#
_entry.id   d53fab6ac79e27e1767cc2cc809e2ea6
#
_cell.length_a   1.000
_cell.length_b   1.000
_cell.length_c   1.000
_cell.angle_alpha   90.00
_cell.angle_beta   90.00
_cell.angle_gamma   90.00
#
_symmetry.space_group_name_H-M   'P 1'
#
loop_
_entity.id
_entity.type
_entity.pdbx_description
1 polymer ?
#
loop_
_entity_poly.entity_id
_entity_poly.type
_entity_poly.pdbx_seq_one_letter_code
_entity_poly.pdbx_strand_id
1 'polypeptide(L)'
;MKRKFDVSDVLKEAWGLTVDYFFVWTAGLAIIQLLFFILGLLILFFSPLTSTFLPSIILLGFLCSFVMAYIHKFSLTMVRNPQMVRRNFWRAVGYSISDGFFGRLLSMSIYVFMFFLAILLLFVYFYNVFMSDANFQENMGTWMIWVANNQEKMASMLFLLFLIAPMFNLLFHLFYSYFIVSHFFLLPYIIQDTNSSDNLLRPLSAFGSLGKSFSRMNGQRGRYLLVELVLKLIPVVLGLIEVLSLLFSAGVSNIVGMIVSMINGFLLIYALAARSVMADILMSYDREIVNFGD
;
A
#
# COMPACT_ATOMS: atom_id res chain seq x y z
N MET A 1 24.56 17.89 -7.06
CA MET A 1 23.30 18.19 -7.82
C MET A 1 22.40 16.97 -7.67
N LYS A 2 21.21 17.04 -7.03
CA LYS A 2 20.32 15.86 -6.85
C LYS A 2 19.86 15.37 -8.22
N ARG A 3 20.18 14.12 -8.55
CA ARG A 3 19.72 13.49 -9.82
C ARG A 3 18.20 13.39 -9.79
N LYS A 4 17.56 14.06 -10.73
CA LYS A 4 16.10 14.02 -10.84
C LYS A 4 15.76 12.80 -11.67
N PHE A 5 14.91 11.87 -11.15
CA PHE A 5 14.41 10.76 -11.97
C PHE A 5 13.39 11.27 -13.00
N ASP A 6 13.35 10.64 -14.16
CA ASP A 6 12.29 10.90 -15.13
C ASP A 6 11.11 9.96 -14.84
N VAL A 7 9.90 10.54 -14.81
CA VAL A 7 8.65 9.79 -14.58
C VAL A 7 8.43 8.79 -15.71
N SER A 8 8.73 9.18 -16.95
CA SER A 8 8.59 8.32 -18.13
C SER A 8 9.48 7.09 -18.04
N ASP A 9 10.73 7.26 -17.60
CA ASP A 9 11.69 6.15 -17.49
C ASP A 9 11.27 5.17 -16.40
N VAL A 10 10.81 5.68 -15.24
CA VAL A 10 10.28 4.83 -14.15
C VAL A 10 9.10 3.99 -14.65
N LEU A 11 8.14 4.62 -15.33
CA LEU A 11 6.94 3.93 -15.81
C LEU A 11 7.27 2.91 -16.91
N LYS A 12 8.22 3.22 -17.80
CA LYS A 12 8.69 2.32 -18.86
C LYS A 12 9.41 1.10 -18.30
N GLU A 13 10.34 1.31 -17.38
CA GLU A 13 11.07 0.24 -16.73
C GLU A 13 10.14 -0.67 -15.93
N ALA A 14 9.23 -0.08 -15.16
CA ALA A 14 8.22 -0.82 -14.42
C ALA A 14 7.32 -1.65 -15.33
N TRP A 15 6.93 -1.11 -16.49
CA TRP A 15 6.13 -1.83 -17.48
C TRP A 15 6.89 -3.06 -18.00
N GLY A 16 8.13 -2.89 -18.41
CA GLY A 16 8.99 -4.01 -18.86
C GLY A 16 9.11 -5.10 -17.79
N LEU A 17 9.42 -4.70 -16.55
CA LEU A 17 9.52 -5.64 -15.42
C LEU A 17 8.18 -6.34 -15.12
N THR A 18 7.06 -5.65 -15.29
CA THR A 18 5.75 -6.26 -15.05
C THR A 18 5.41 -7.27 -16.14
N VAL A 19 5.60 -6.93 -17.43
CA VAL A 19 5.24 -7.80 -18.54
C VAL A 19 6.18 -9.02 -18.60
N ASP A 20 7.50 -8.79 -18.55
CA ASP A 20 8.49 -9.86 -18.72
C ASP A 20 8.53 -10.85 -17.54
N TYR A 21 8.14 -10.41 -16.35
CA TYR A 21 8.21 -11.19 -15.12
C TYR A 21 6.85 -11.33 -14.40
N PHE A 22 5.74 -11.18 -15.12
CA PHE A 22 4.39 -11.20 -14.55
C PHE A 22 4.13 -12.42 -13.66
N PHE A 23 4.45 -13.62 -14.15
CA PHE A 23 4.25 -14.85 -13.37
C PHE A 23 5.11 -14.91 -12.11
N VAL A 24 6.32 -14.36 -12.16
CA VAL A 24 7.22 -14.32 -11.00
C VAL A 24 6.69 -13.36 -9.94
N TRP A 25 6.19 -12.19 -10.36
CA TRP A 25 5.51 -11.25 -9.48
C TRP A 25 4.26 -11.86 -8.85
N THR A 26 3.41 -12.48 -9.67
CA THR A 26 2.18 -13.12 -9.20
C THR A 26 2.48 -14.23 -8.21
N ALA A 27 3.47 -15.09 -8.49
CA ALA A 27 3.87 -16.15 -7.56
C ALA A 27 4.41 -15.58 -6.23
N GLY A 28 5.23 -14.53 -6.28
CA GLY A 28 5.73 -13.86 -5.08
C GLY A 28 4.62 -13.25 -4.22
N LEU A 29 3.62 -12.65 -4.86
CA LEU A 29 2.46 -12.10 -4.15
C LEU A 29 1.49 -13.18 -3.66
N ALA A 30 1.36 -14.30 -4.36
CA ALA A 30 0.52 -15.43 -3.95
C ALA A 30 0.98 -16.03 -2.62
N ILE A 31 2.28 -16.03 -2.32
CA ILE A 31 2.82 -16.45 -1.02
C ILE A 31 2.22 -15.61 0.11
N ILE A 32 2.05 -14.31 -0.11
CA ILE A 32 1.46 -13.40 0.86
C ILE A 32 -0.01 -13.73 1.09
N GLN A 33 -0.75 -13.97 0.02
CA GLN A 33 -2.17 -14.36 0.13
C GLN A 33 -2.32 -15.68 0.89
N LEU A 34 -1.43 -16.65 0.63
CA LEU A 34 -1.42 -17.91 1.37
C LEU A 34 -1.14 -17.69 2.87
N LEU A 35 -0.18 -16.83 3.21
CA LEU A 35 0.12 -16.49 4.60
C LEU A 35 -1.07 -15.80 5.28
N PHE A 36 -1.75 -14.87 4.61
CA PHE A 36 -2.97 -14.24 5.13
C PHE A 36 -4.09 -15.25 5.33
N PHE A 37 -4.26 -16.17 4.39
CA PHE A 37 -5.28 -17.22 4.49
C PHE A 37 -5.01 -18.15 5.70
N ILE A 38 -3.78 -18.64 5.86
CA ILE A 38 -3.40 -19.48 6.99
C ILE A 38 -3.63 -18.74 8.31
N LEU A 39 -3.25 -17.48 8.39
CA LEU A 39 -3.44 -16.70 9.60
C LEU A 39 -4.90 -16.37 9.86
N GLY A 40 -5.69 -16.08 8.84
CA GLY A 40 -7.14 -15.93 8.96
C GLY A 40 -7.79 -17.17 9.56
N LEU A 41 -7.38 -18.35 9.10
CA LEU A 41 -7.80 -19.61 9.71
C LEU A 41 -7.36 -19.74 11.18
N LEU A 42 -6.11 -19.39 11.51
CA LEU A 42 -5.63 -19.43 12.88
C LEU A 42 -6.43 -18.48 13.79
N ILE A 43 -6.70 -17.26 13.33
CA ILE A 43 -7.53 -16.30 14.08
C ILE A 43 -8.93 -16.86 14.29
N LEU A 44 -9.56 -17.45 13.26
CA LEU A 44 -10.87 -18.07 13.38
C LEU A 44 -10.89 -19.23 14.37
N PHE A 45 -9.85 -20.06 14.39
CA PHE A 45 -9.73 -21.17 15.32
C PHE A 45 -9.50 -20.73 16.77
N PHE A 46 -8.72 -19.67 16.99
CA PHE A 46 -8.37 -19.19 18.33
C PHE A 46 -9.29 -18.09 18.87
N SER A 47 -10.10 -17.44 18.02
CA SER A 47 -11.00 -16.35 18.46
C SER A 47 -12.05 -16.77 19.50
N PRO A 48 -12.59 -18.00 19.51
CA PRO A 48 -13.51 -18.42 20.58
C PRO A 48 -12.84 -18.62 21.93
N LEU A 49 -11.51 -18.84 21.94
CA LEU A 49 -10.74 -19.12 23.16
C LEU A 49 -10.17 -17.87 23.81
N THR A 50 -10.13 -16.75 23.08
CA THR A 50 -9.57 -15.48 23.57
C THR A 50 -10.64 -14.40 23.55
N SER A 51 -11.27 -14.17 24.71
CA SER A 51 -12.20 -13.04 24.92
C SER A 51 -11.54 -11.65 24.83
N THR A 52 -10.31 -11.56 24.31
CA THR A 52 -9.50 -10.36 24.34
C THR A 52 -9.21 -9.86 22.93
N PHE A 53 -9.85 -8.76 22.56
CA PHE A 53 -9.63 -7.97 21.35
C PHE A 53 -8.15 -7.55 21.16
N LEU A 54 -7.45 -7.27 22.25
CA LEU A 54 -6.08 -6.77 22.23
C LEU A 54 -5.03 -7.74 21.60
N PRO A 55 -4.98 -9.04 21.94
CA PRO A 55 -4.06 -9.96 21.30
C PRO A 55 -4.28 -10.09 19.80
N SER A 56 -5.52 -10.01 19.32
CA SER A 56 -5.84 -10.07 17.89
C SER A 56 -5.30 -8.85 17.13
N ILE A 57 -5.37 -7.65 17.71
CA ILE A 57 -4.78 -6.44 17.11
C ILE A 57 -3.26 -6.53 17.06
N ILE A 58 -2.61 -6.99 18.14
CA ILE A 58 -1.16 -7.15 18.18
C ILE A 58 -0.70 -8.17 17.12
N LEU A 59 -1.38 -9.30 17.03
CA LEU A 59 -1.09 -10.33 16.03
C LEU A 59 -1.27 -9.78 14.60
N LEU A 60 -2.35 -9.05 14.35
CA LEU A 60 -2.59 -8.39 13.05
C LEU A 60 -1.48 -7.39 12.73
N GLY A 61 -1.06 -6.58 13.70
CA GLY A 61 0.04 -5.62 13.52
C GLY A 61 1.37 -6.30 13.15
N PHE A 62 1.71 -7.41 13.81
CA PHE A 62 2.89 -8.20 13.45
C PHE A 62 2.79 -8.80 12.04
N LEU A 63 1.61 -9.30 11.67
CA LEU A 63 1.39 -9.84 10.34
C LEU A 63 1.54 -8.76 9.26
N CYS A 64 0.89 -7.61 9.45
CA CYS A 64 1.05 -6.48 8.52
C CYS A 64 2.52 -6.09 8.38
N SER A 65 3.26 -6.07 9.48
CA SER A 65 4.70 -5.77 9.49
C SER A 65 5.51 -6.79 8.70
N PHE A 66 5.21 -8.08 8.88
CA PHE A 66 5.85 -9.17 8.14
C PHE A 66 5.58 -9.06 6.64
N VAL A 67 4.33 -8.88 6.26
CA VAL A 67 3.92 -8.73 4.86
C VAL A 67 4.58 -7.53 4.22
N MET A 68 4.57 -6.39 4.89
CA MET A 68 5.22 -5.17 4.39
C MET A 68 6.74 -5.37 4.24
N ALA A 69 7.40 -6.00 5.22
CA ALA A 69 8.82 -6.31 5.14
C ALA A 69 9.14 -7.21 3.95
N TYR A 70 8.36 -8.27 3.77
CA TYR A 70 8.54 -9.20 2.65
C TYR A 70 8.31 -8.52 1.30
N ILE A 71 7.17 -7.83 1.11
CA ILE A 71 6.81 -7.18 -0.18
C ILE A 71 7.92 -6.22 -0.62
N HIS A 72 8.37 -5.34 0.27
CA HIS A 72 9.36 -4.34 -0.10
C HIS A 72 10.73 -4.95 -0.39
N LYS A 73 11.15 -5.97 0.37
CA LYS A 73 12.41 -6.69 0.10
C LYS A 73 12.35 -7.46 -1.19
N PHE A 74 11.28 -8.24 -1.40
CA PHE A 74 11.08 -9.01 -2.62
C PHE A 74 11.03 -8.10 -3.85
N SER A 75 10.28 -7.00 -3.79
CA SER A 75 10.16 -6.07 -4.91
C SER A 75 11.47 -5.35 -5.22
N LEU A 76 12.27 -4.95 -4.23
CA LEU A 76 13.62 -4.45 -4.47
C LEU A 76 14.54 -5.49 -5.12
N THR A 77 14.45 -6.74 -4.67
CA THR A 77 15.24 -7.84 -5.26
C THR A 77 14.84 -8.09 -6.71
N MET A 78 13.54 -8.01 -7.01
CA MET A 78 13.00 -8.11 -8.38
C MET A 78 13.50 -7.00 -9.30
N VAL A 79 13.51 -5.76 -8.83
CA VAL A 79 13.99 -4.61 -9.61
C VAL A 79 15.49 -4.73 -9.89
N ARG A 80 16.29 -5.10 -8.89
CA ARG A 80 17.75 -5.14 -9.00
C ARG A 80 18.28 -6.36 -9.77
N ASN A 81 17.63 -7.51 -9.60
CA ASN A 81 18.11 -8.79 -10.14
C ASN A 81 16.97 -9.67 -10.65
N PRO A 82 16.18 -9.23 -11.66
CA PRO A 82 14.98 -9.93 -12.09
C PRO A 82 15.29 -11.33 -12.67
N GLN A 83 16.41 -11.46 -13.39
CA GLN A 83 16.83 -12.74 -13.96
C GLN A 83 17.23 -13.76 -12.87
N MET A 84 17.90 -13.30 -11.81
CA MET A 84 18.25 -14.16 -10.67
C MET A 84 16.99 -14.67 -9.97
N VAL A 85 16.01 -13.78 -9.73
CA VAL A 85 14.75 -14.16 -9.10
C VAL A 85 14.00 -15.17 -9.96
N ARG A 86 13.95 -14.98 -11.30
CA ARG A 86 13.32 -15.94 -12.22
C ARG A 86 13.99 -17.31 -12.19
N ARG A 87 15.33 -17.37 -12.15
CA ARG A 87 16.07 -18.63 -12.14
C ARG A 87 16.02 -19.36 -10.80
N ASN A 88 16.03 -18.62 -9.70
CA ASN A 88 16.15 -19.14 -8.35
C ASN A 88 15.04 -18.57 -7.43
N PHE A 89 13.78 -18.72 -7.84
CA PHE A 89 12.62 -18.11 -7.20
C PHE A 89 12.57 -18.40 -5.69
N TRP A 90 12.64 -19.65 -5.28
CA TRP A 90 12.57 -20.03 -3.87
C TRP A 90 13.73 -19.49 -3.04
N ARG A 91 14.93 -19.37 -3.63
CA ARG A 91 16.06 -18.74 -2.96
C ARG A 91 15.85 -17.24 -2.78
N ALA A 92 15.25 -16.57 -3.77
CA ALA A 92 14.92 -15.14 -3.65
C ALA A 92 13.82 -14.90 -2.60
N VAL A 93 12.82 -15.77 -2.52
CA VAL A 93 11.80 -15.76 -1.46
C VAL A 93 12.45 -15.97 -0.09
N GLY A 94 13.27 -17.01 0.05
CA GLY A 94 14.01 -17.30 1.29
C GLY A 94 14.88 -16.13 1.72
N TYR A 95 15.63 -15.52 0.80
CA TYR A 95 16.44 -14.33 1.04
C TYR A 95 15.57 -13.14 1.50
N SER A 96 14.42 -12.93 0.88
CA SER A 96 13.49 -11.84 1.25
C SER A 96 12.91 -12.01 2.66
N ILE A 97 12.87 -13.24 3.17
CA ILE A 97 12.41 -13.54 4.52
C ILE A 97 13.59 -13.52 5.52
N SER A 98 14.70 -14.23 5.23
CA SER A 98 15.73 -14.53 6.21
C SER A 98 16.77 -13.43 6.42
N ASP A 99 17.06 -12.62 5.40
CA ASP A 99 18.12 -11.61 5.49
C ASP A 99 17.79 -10.49 6.49
N GLY A 100 18.41 -10.54 7.67
CA GLY A 100 18.20 -9.58 8.77
C GLY A 100 16.76 -9.53 9.29
N PHE A 101 16.07 -10.64 9.25
CA PHE A 101 14.64 -10.76 9.52
C PHE A 101 14.19 -10.03 10.78
N PHE A 102 14.80 -10.32 11.92
CA PHE A 102 14.38 -9.75 13.21
C PHE A 102 14.51 -8.21 13.25
N GLY A 103 15.64 -7.67 12.81
CA GLY A 103 15.87 -6.22 12.82
C GLY A 103 14.92 -5.48 11.88
N ARG A 104 14.69 -6.03 10.68
CA ARG A 104 13.76 -5.47 9.69
C ARG A 104 12.31 -5.58 10.14
N LEU A 105 11.92 -6.73 10.67
CA LEU A 105 10.57 -6.96 11.20
C LEU A 105 10.28 -6.03 12.37
N LEU A 106 11.21 -5.89 13.32
CA LEU A 106 11.05 -4.98 14.46
C LEU A 106 10.91 -3.52 14.01
N SER A 107 11.76 -3.08 13.08
CA SER A 107 11.68 -1.71 12.53
C SER A 107 10.37 -1.46 11.78
N MET A 108 9.89 -2.44 11.00
CA MET A 108 8.59 -2.36 10.32
C MET A 108 7.44 -2.39 11.31
N SER A 109 7.52 -3.20 12.38
CA SER A 109 6.51 -3.25 13.42
C SER A 109 6.35 -1.91 14.12
N ILE A 110 7.45 -1.24 14.47
CA ILE A 110 7.41 0.11 15.05
C ILE A 110 6.68 1.08 14.10
N TYR A 111 7.03 1.04 12.81
CA TYR A 111 6.38 1.90 11.80
C TYR A 111 4.88 1.61 11.67
N VAL A 112 4.50 0.33 11.56
CA VAL A 112 3.11 -0.10 11.43
C VAL A 112 2.31 0.26 12.69
N PHE A 113 2.85 0.01 13.88
CA PHE A 113 2.18 0.37 15.14
C PHE A 113 2.04 1.89 15.31
N MET A 114 3.04 2.69 14.95
CA MET A 114 2.91 4.15 14.96
C MET A 114 1.83 4.63 14.00
N PHE A 115 1.71 4.02 12.82
CA PHE A 115 0.66 4.34 11.85
C PHE A 115 -0.73 3.98 12.39
N PHE A 116 -0.90 2.78 12.98
CA PHE A 116 -2.15 2.38 13.62
C PHE A 116 -2.52 3.27 14.80
N LEU A 117 -1.54 3.65 15.62
CA LEU A 117 -1.76 4.58 16.74
C LEU A 117 -2.24 5.94 16.23
N ALA A 118 -1.64 6.47 15.18
CA ALA A 118 -2.07 7.73 14.59
C ALA A 118 -3.51 7.66 14.05
N ILE A 119 -3.88 6.57 13.37
CA ILE A 119 -5.25 6.34 12.90
C ILE A 119 -6.22 6.23 14.08
N LEU A 120 -5.86 5.48 15.12
CA LEU A 120 -6.68 5.32 16.32
C LEU A 120 -6.93 6.65 17.01
N LEU A 121 -5.90 7.47 17.20
CA LEU A 121 -6.01 8.79 17.79
C LEU A 121 -6.91 9.72 16.95
N LEU A 122 -6.77 9.66 15.63
CA LEU A 122 -7.62 10.40 14.70
C LEU A 122 -9.08 9.95 14.81
N PHE A 123 -9.31 8.63 14.86
CA PHE A 123 -10.65 8.07 15.03
C PHE A 123 -11.28 8.47 16.36
N VAL A 124 -10.54 8.38 17.46
CA VAL A 124 -11.01 8.80 18.79
C VAL A 124 -11.33 10.30 18.80
N TYR A 125 -10.49 11.12 18.16
CA TYR A 125 -10.74 12.55 18.02
C TYR A 125 -12.05 12.83 17.28
N PHE A 126 -12.22 12.24 16.07
CA PHE A 126 -13.46 12.42 15.31
C PHE A 126 -14.68 11.87 16.05
N TYR A 127 -14.58 10.69 16.66
CA TYR A 127 -15.65 10.11 17.46
C TYR A 127 -16.09 11.07 18.57
N ASN A 128 -15.15 11.63 19.33
CA ASN A 128 -15.47 12.58 20.40
C ASN A 128 -16.11 13.86 19.84
N VAL A 129 -15.59 14.42 18.74
CA VAL A 129 -16.15 15.62 18.11
C VAL A 129 -17.58 15.38 17.64
N PHE A 130 -17.82 14.29 16.91
CA PHE A 130 -19.15 14.01 16.35
C PHE A 130 -20.15 13.50 17.40
N MET A 131 -19.71 12.68 18.35
CA MET A 131 -20.61 12.09 19.34
C MET A 131 -20.90 13.02 20.51
N SER A 132 -20.10 14.04 20.76
CA SER A 132 -20.39 15.07 21.76
C SER A 132 -21.36 16.16 21.27
N ASP A 133 -21.58 16.26 19.96
CA ASP A 133 -22.48 17.24 19.35
C ASP A 133 -23.93 16.70 19.37
N ALA A 134 -24.77 17.24 20.27
CA ALA A 134 -26.18 16.87 20.33
C ALA A 134 -26.94 17.15 19.02
N ASN A 135 -26.59 18.21 18.31
CA ASN A 135 -27.19 18.53 17.02
C ASN A 135 -26.86 17.49 15.96
N PHE A 136 -25.64 16.91 16.00
CA PHE A 136 -25.25 15.84 15.09
C PHE A 136 -26.08 14.57 15.32
N GLN A 137 -26.33 14.20 16.58
CA GLN A 137 -27.13 13.02 16.92
C GLN A 137 -28.59 13.20 16.49
N GLU A 138 -29.18 14.39 16.73
CA GLU A 138 -30.53 14.73 16.32
C GLU A 138 -30.67 14.71 14.79
N ASN A 139 -29.71 15.33 14.08
CA ASN A 139 -29.68 15.35 12.63
C ASN A 139 -29.49 13.93 12.02
N MET A 140 -28.69 13.07 12.66
CA MET A 140 -28.53 11.67 12.24
C MET A 140 -29.85 10.89 12.39
N GLY A 141 -30.57 11.07 13.50
CA GLY A 141 -31.88 10.45 13.71
C GLY A 141 -32.88 10.89 12.66
N THR A 142 -32.97 12.18 12.40
CA THR A 142 -33.83 12.78 11.38
C THR A 142 -33.47 12.26 9.97
N TRP A 143 -32.17 12.16 9.67
CA TRP A 143 -31.69 11.63 8.40
C TRP A 143 -32.04 10.15 8.24
N MET A 144 -31.88 9.32 9.25
CA MET A 144 -32.28 7.89 9.21
C MET A 144 -33.78 7.72 8.92
N ILE A 145 -34.64 8.53 9.55
CA ILE A 145 -36.08 8.52 9.30
C ILE A 145 -36.38 8.95 7.85
N TRP A 146 -35.69 10.00 7.38
CA TRP A 146 -35.85 10.45 6.00
C TRP A 146 -35.44 9.38 5.00
N VAL A 147 -34.32 8.66 5.23
CA VAL A 147 -33.83 7.54 4.41
C VAL A 147 -34.87 6.43 4.34
N ALA A 148 -35.43 6.02 5.48
CA ALA A 148 -36.43 4.96 5.54
C ALA A 148 -37.69 5.30 4.73
N ASN A 149 -38.06 6.59 4.69
CA ASN A 149 -39.26 7.07 3.99
C ASN A 149 -39.04 7.41 2.50
N ASN A 150 -37.79 7.47 2.02
CA ASN A 150 -37.45 7.91 0.67
C ASN A 150 -36.50 6.94 -0.04
N GLN A 151 -36.76 5.64 0.02
CA GLN A 151 -35.87 4.60 -0.51
C GLN A 151 -35.54 4.76 -2.00
N GLU A 152 -36.52 5.16 -2.84
CA GLU A 152 -36.28 5.38 -4.28
C GLU A 152 -35.33 6.57 -4.54
N LYS A 153 -35.53 7.67 -3.81
CA LYS A 153 -34.63 8.83 -3.89
C LYS A 153 -33.22 8.48 -3.38
N MET A 154 -33.15 7.66 -2.33
CA MET A 154 -31.88 7.15 -1.81
C MET A 154 -31.16 6.28 -2.83
N ALA A 155 -31.84 5.40 -3.56
CA ALA A 155 -31.20 4.60 -4.61
C ALA A 155 -30.58 5.48 -5.70
N SER A 156 -31.28 6.51 -6.13
CA SER A 156 -30.77 7.48 -7.12
C SER A 156 -29.58 8.30 -6.57
N MET A 157 -29.65 8.75 -5.31
CA MET A 157 -28.56 9.47 -4.65
C MET A 157 -27.34 8.57 -4.44
N LEU A 158 -27.52 7.32 -4.03
CA LEU A 158 -26.44 6.36 -3.88
C LEU A 158 -25.76 6.09 -5.22
N PHE A 159 -26.52 5.90 -6.30
CA PHE A 159 -25.97 5.72 -7.63
C PHE A 159 -25.09 6.92 -8.02
N LEU A 160 -25.58 8.14 -7.83
CA LEU A 160 -24.83 9.36 -8.09
C LEU A 160 -23.56 9.46 -7.22
N LEU A 161 -23.68 9.07 -5.96
CA LEU A 161 -22.56 9.01 -5.03
C LEU A 161 -21.51 7.98 -5.45
N PHE A 162 -21.92 6.80 -5.90
CA PHE A 162 -21.03 5.79 -6.45
C PHE A 162 -20.32 6.25 -7.74
N LEU A 163 -20.98 7.08 -8.54
CA LEU A 163 -20.37 7.66 -9.75
C LEU A 163 -19.30 8.72 -9.40
N ILE A 164 -19.54 9.52 -8.36
CA ILE A 164 -18.66 10.61 -7.95
C ILE A 164 -17.55 10.12 -7.01
N ALA A 165 -17.80 9.10 -6.20
CA ALA A 165 -16.87 8.60 -5.18
C ALA A 165 -15.48 8.23 -5.73
N PRO A 166 -15.30 7.59 -6.90
CA PRO A 166 -13.99 7.31 -7.47
C PRO A 166 -13.17 8.57 -7.73
N MET A 167 -13.82 9.65 -8.20
CA MET A 167 -13.16 10.94 -8.45
C MET A 167 -12.74 11.62 -7.14
N PHE A 168 -13.63 11.63 -6.14
CA PHE A 168 -13.29 12.12 -4.79
C PHE A 168 -12.15 11.32 -4.16
N ASN A 169 -12.20 10.00 -4.30
CA ASN A 169 -11.13 9.11 -3.81
C ASN A 169 -9.79 9.44 -4.49
N LEU A 170 -9.78 9.64 -5.80
CA LEU A 170 -8.57 10.05 -6.53
C LEU A 170 -8.01 11.37 -5.98
N LEU A 171 -8.84 12.41 -5.87
CA LEU A 171 -8.42 13.72 -5.37
C LEU A 171 -7.88 13.62 -3.93
N PHE A 172 -8.63 12.94 -3.05
CA PHE A 172 -8.21 12.72 -1.67
C PHE A 172 -6.90 11.93 -1.60
N HIS A 173 -6.78 10.88 -2.42
CA HIS A 173 -5.56 10.08 -2.47
C HIS A 173 -4.35 10.86 -2.96
N LEU A 174 -4.50 11.72 -3.99
CA LEU A 174 -3.43 12.58 -4.48
C LEU A 174 -3.00 13.61 -3.42
N PHE A 175 -3.98 14.23 -2.75
CA PHE A 175 -3.71 15.14 -1.65
C PHE A 175 -2.96 14.44 -0.51
N TYR A 176 -3.47 13.30 -0.05
CA TYR A 176 -2.85 12.47 0.99
C TYR A 176 -1.45 12.00 0.57
N SER A 177 -1.29 11.57 -0.69
CA SER A 177 0.00 11.13 -1.23
C SER A 177 1.03 12.25 -1.25
N TYR A 178 0.64 13.47 -1.61
CA TYR A 178 1.55 14.61 -1.65
C TYR A 178 1.99 15.06 -0.26
N PHE A 179 1.04 15.24 0.65
CA PHE A 179 1.32 15.84 1.96
C PHE A 179 1.85 14.82 2.99
N ILE A 180 1.42 13.57 2.91
CA ILE A 180 1.73 12.56 3.93
C ILE A 180 2.60 11.44 3.36
N VAL A 181 2.09 10.67 2.38
CA VAL A 181 2.75 9.43 1.92
C VAL A 181 4.11 9.74 1.30
N SER A 182 4.27 10.84 0.56
CA SER A 182 5.55 11.19 -0.06
C SER A 182 6.70 11.31 0.93
N HIS A 183 6.43 11.69 2.17
CA HIS A 183 7.45 11.79 3.22
C HIS A 183 7.91 10.42 3.71
N PHE A 184 6.99 9.47 3.78
CA PHE A 184 7.23 8.13 4.32
C PHE A 184 7.51 7.10 3.23
N PHE A 185 7.37 7.48 1.96
CA PHE A 185 7.42 6.56 0.81
C PHE A 185 8.67 5.68 0.80
N LEU A 186 9.84 6.28 1.03
CA LEU A 186 11.11 5.53 1.01
C LEU A 186 11.39 4.75 2.29
N LEU A 187 10.68 5.04 3.38
CA LEU A 187 10.96 4.46 4.68
C LEU A 187 10.97 2.92 4.68
N PRO A 188 9.93 2.23 4.17
CA PRO A 188 9.94 0.78 4.14
C PRO A 188 11.07 0.22 3.26
N TYR A 189 11.39 0.86 2.16
CA TYR A 189 12.48 0.45 1.26
C TYR A 189 13.85 0.63 1.92
N ILE A 190 14.09 1.76 2.59
CA ILE A 190 15.34 2.02 3.31
C ILE A 190 15.55 0.98 4.43
N ILE A 191 14.49 0.65 5.18
CA ILE A 191 14.54 -0.37 6.22
C ILE A 191 14.92 -1.73 5.63
N GLN A 192 14.40 -2.07 4.44
CA GLN A 192 14.67 -3.34 3.78
C GLN A 192 16.02 -3.39 3.05
N ASP A 193 16.58 -2.24 2.68
CA ASP A 193 17.87 -2.16 1.97
C ASP A 193 19.08 -2.17 2.89
N THR A 194 18.93 -1.83 4.17
CA THR A 194 20.04 -1.89 5.12
C THR A 194 20.51 -3.34 5.27
N ASN A 195 21.70 -3.62 4.73
CA ASN A 195 22.38 -4.90 4.94
C ASN A 195 22.60 -5.10 6.45
N SER A 196 21.96 -6.11 6.98
CA SER A 196 21.75 -6.26 8.41
C SER A 196 22.78 -7.15 9.09
N SER A 197 23.84 -7.57 8.36
CA SER A 197 24.88 -8.40 8.94
C SER A 197 25.54 -7.81 10.21
N ASP A 198 25.52 -6.49 10.37
CA ASP A 198 26.27 -5.84 11.44
C ASP A 198 25.44 -5.27 12.59
N ASN A 199 24.10 -5.37 12.61
CA ASN A 199 23.34 -4.57 13.58
C ASN A 199 22.06 -5.24 14.10
N LEU A 200 22.21 -6.23 14.97
CA LEU A 200 21.17 -6.75 15.87
C LEU A 200 20.55 -5.66 16.80
N LEU A 201 21.17 -4.48 16.89
CA LEU A 201 20.85 -3.40 17.82
C LEU A 201 20.26 -2.14 17.17
N ARG A 202 19.72 -2.20 15.92
CA ARG A 202 19.16 -1.01 15.25
C ARG A 202 17.62 -0.94 15.12
N PRO A 203 16.82 -1.15 16.16
CA PRO A 203 15.42 -0.68 16.13
C PRO A 203 15.33 0.85 16.03
N LEU A 204 16.34 1.58 16.52
CA LEU A 204 16.53 3.03 16.33
C LEU A 204 16.76 3.42 14.85
N SER A 205 17.04 2.48 13.95
CA SER A 205 17.17 2.73 12.52
C SER A 205 15.86 3.17 11.87
N ALA A 206 14.72 2.89 12.46
CA ALA A 206 13.42 3.35 11.95
C ALA A 206 13.35 4.88 11.94
N PHE A 207 13.77 5.54 13.02
CA PHE A 207 13.81 7.02 13.08
C PHE A 207 14.90 7.60 12.19
N GLY A 208 16.09 6.99 12.14
CA GLY A 208 17.15 7.37 11.21
C GLY A 208 16.73 7.21 9.74
N SER A 209 16.03 6.14 9.42
CA SER A 209 15.47 5.88 8.10
C SER A 209 14.37 6.88 7.73
N LEU A 210 13.59 7.34 8.71
CA LEU A 210 12.60 8.39 8.54
C LEU A 210 13.27 9.70 8.09
N GLY A 211 14.29 10.17 8.80
CA GLY A 211 15.05 11.36 8.42
C GLY A 211 15.66 11.27 7.02
N LYS A 212 16.22 10.10 6.67
CA LYS A 212 16.72 9.84 5.31
C LYS A 212 15.60 9.89 4.25
N SER A 213 14.44 9.31 4.54
CA SER A 213 13.27 9.36 3.62
C SER A 213 12.84 10.80 3.36
N PHE A 214 12.68 11.62 4.40
CA PHE A 214 12.36 13.04 4.27
C PHE A 214 13.37 13.80 3.42
N SER A 215 14.65 13.61 3.70
CA SER A 215 15.74 14.30 2.98
C SER A 215 15.78 13.94 1.50
N ARG A 216 15.60 12.65 1.14
CA ARG A 216 15.65 12.18 -0.24
C ARG A 216 14.41 12.59 -1.04
N MET A 217 13.24 12.57 -0.41
CA MET A 217 11.98 12.99 -1.06
C MET A 217 11.88 14.51 -1.23
N ASN A 218 12.73 15.28 -0.57
CA ASN A 218 12.73 16.73 -0.72
C ASN A 218 13.12 17.15 -2.15
N GLY A 219 12.22 17.85 -2.84
CA GLY A 219 12.34 18.23 -4.25
C GLY A 219 11.93 17.16 -5.27
N GLN A 220 11.53 15.95 -4.83
CA GLN A 220 11.04 14.87 -5.68
C GLN A 220 9.53 14.63 -5.56
N ARG A 221 8.84 15.27 -4.60
CA ARG A 221 7.42 15.05 -4.30
C ARG A 221 6.48 15.25 -5.49
N GLY A 222 6.73 16.28 -6.30
CA GLY A 222 5.92 16.53 -7.50
C GLY A 222 6.00 15.39 -8.52
N ARG A 223 7.20 14.80 -8.70
CA ARG A 223 7.39 13.65 -9.59
C ARG A 223 6.79 12.38 -9.03
N TYR A 224 6.92 12.16 -7.72
CA TYR A 224 6.22 11.09 -7.01
C TYR A 224 4.71 11.19 -7.24
N LEU A 225 4.15 12.41 -7.08
CA LEU A 225 2.73 12.64 -7.32
C LEU A 225 2.31 12.33 -8.75
N LEU A 226 3.13 12.68 -9.75
CA LEU A 226 2.85 12.35 -11.16
C LEU A 226 2.85 10.84 -11.40
N VAL A 227 3.77 10.09 -10.80
CA VAL A 227 3.74 8.61 -10.86
C VAL A 227 2.47 8.08 -10.23
N GLU A 228 2.11 8.52 -9.02
CA GLU A 228 0.89 8.10 -8.33
C GLU A 228 -0.39 8.48 -9.11
N LEU A 229 -0.41 9.65 -9.75
CA LEU A 229 -1.53 10.06 -10.61
C LEU A 229 -1.73 9.07 -11.75
N VAL A 230 -0.68 8.73 -12.49
CA VAL A 230 -0.76 7.78 -13.61
C VAL A 230 -1.21 6.40 -13.11
N LEU A 231 -0.63 5.93 -11.99
CA LEU A 231 -0.96 4.62 -11.42
C LEU A 231 -2.41 4.52 -10.91
N LYS A 232 -3.00 5.63 -10.49
CA LYS A 232 -4.37 5.67 -9.94
C LYS A 232 -5.45 6.05 -10.95
N LEU A 233 -5.08 6.76 -12.02
CA LEU A 233 -6.04 7.21 -13.02
C LEU A 233 -6.74 6.03 -13.70
N ILE A 234 -5.98 5.00 -14.09
CA ILE A 234 -6.54 3.82 -14.79
C ILE A 234 -7.51 3.06 -13.90
N PRO A 235 -7.18 2.68 -12.63
CA PRO A 235 -8.13 2.05 -11.71
C PRO A 235 -9.41 2.87 -11.49
N VAL A 236 -9.31 4.21 -11.44
CA VAL A 236 -10.49 5.09 -11.30
C VAL A 236 -11.39 5.00 -12.53
N VAL A 237 -10.83 5.05 -13.74
CA VAL A 237 -11.61 4.89 -14.98
C VAL A 237 -12.26 3.50 -15.04
N LEU A 238 -11.53 2.46 -14.66
CA LEU A 238 -12.09 1.09 -14.60
C LEU A 238 -13.22 0.99 -13.58
N GLY A 239 -13.08 1.60 -12.41
CA GLY A 239 -14.15 1.65 -11.41
C GLY A 239 -15.40 2.39 -11.92
N LEU A 240 -15.25 3.46 -12.69
CA LEU A 240 -16.37 4.14 -13.34
C LEU A 240 -17.05 3.24 -14.38
N ILE A 241 -16.29 2.50 -15.18
CA ILE A 241 -16.84 1.53 -16.14
C ILE A 241 -17.63 0.44 -15.42
N GLU A 242 -17.11 -0.07 -14.30
CA GLU A 242 -17.78 -1.07 -13.47
C GLU A 242 -19.12 -0.54 -12.91
N VAL A 243 -19.12 0.68 -12.35
CA VAL A 243 -20.35 1.33 -11.86
C VAL A 243 -21.34 1.52 -12.99
N LEU A 244 -20.92 2.00 -14.15
CA LEU A 244 -21.79 2.19 -15.30
C LEU A 244 -22.36 0.84 -15.82
N SER A 245 -21.62 -0.26 -15.67
CA SER A 245 -22.08 -1.59 -16.06
C SER A 245 -23.31 -2.06 -15.28
N LEU A 246 -23.55 -1.52 -14.07
CA LEU A 246 -24.74 -1.81 -13.27
C LEU A 246 -26.04 -1.35 -13.92
N LEU A 247 -25.98 -0.43 -14.90
CA LEU A 247 -27.15 0.00 -15.70
C LEU A 247 -27.59 -1.05 -16.72
N PHE A 248 -26.79 -2.09 -16.95
CA PHE A 248 -27.09 -3.17 -17.89
C PHE A 248 -27.61 -4.42 -17.16
N SER A 249 -27.76 -5.51 -17.89
CA SER A 249 -28.16 -6.78 -17.27
C SER A 249 -27.10 -7.31 -16.29
N ALA A 250 -27.53 -8.07 -15.29
CA ALA A 250 -26.64 -8.69 -14.31
C ALA A 250 -25.52 -9.54 -14.96
N GLY A 251 -25.80 -10.20 -16.08
CA GLY A 251 -24.80 -10.96 -16.83
C GLY A 251 -23.68 -10.08 -17.38
N VAL A 252 -24.02 -8.93 -17.95
CA VAL A 252 -23.05 -7.95 -18.48
C VAL A 252 -22.23 -7.37 -17.34
N SER A 253 -22.86 -6.96 -16.25
CA SER A 253 -22.19 -6.42 -15.08
C SER A 253 -21.18 -7.40 -14.49
N ASN A 254 -21.52 -8.69 -14.37
CA ASN A 254 -20.60 -9.71 -13.87
C ASN A 254 -19.39 -9.90 -14.79
N ILE A 255 -19.58 -9.92 -16.12
CA ILE A 255 -18.48 -10.06 -17.08
C ILE A 255 -17.55 -8.83 -16.99
N VAL A 256 -18.11 -7.63 -16.95
CA VAL A 256 -17.33 -6.38 -16.79
C VAL A 256 -16.56 -6.41 -15.47
N GLY A 257 -17.19 -6.78 -14.36
CA GLY A 257 -16.53 -6.89 -13.05
C GLY A 257 -15.36 -7.88 -13.06
N MET A 258 -15.51 -9.04 -13.73
CA MET A 258 -14.41 -10.00 -13.89
C MET A 258 -13.23 -9.40 -14.68
N ILE A 259 -13.51 -8.75 -15.82
CA ILE A 259 -12.46 -8.13 -16.64
C ILE A 259 -11.76 -7.01 -15.87
N VAL A 260 -12.52 -6.15 -15.20
CA VAL A 260 -11.98 -5.05 -14.38
C VAL A 260 -11.11 -5.60 -13.25
N SER A 261 -11.52 -6.67 -12.58
CA SER A 261 -10.75 -7.32 -11.52
C SER A 261 -9.42 -7.88 -12.04
N MET A 262 -9.42 -8.52 -13.21
CA MET A 262 -8.18 -9.02 -13.83
C MET A 262 -7.21 -7.88 -14.19
N ILE A 263 -7.71 -6.80 -14.78
CA ILE A 263 -6.89 -5.63 -15.11
C ILE A 263 -6.36 -4.98 -13.85
N ASN A 264 -7.17 -4.84 -12.80
CA ASN A 264 -6.73 -4.28 -11.52
C ASN A 264 -5.65 -5.15 -10.86
N GLY A 265 -5.71 -6.48 -10.98
CA GLY A 265 -4.65 -7.38 -10.53
C GLY A 265 -3.32 -7.12 -11.24
N PHE A 266 -3.34 -6.92 -12.56
CA PHE A 266 -2.15 -6.53 -13.33
C PHE A 266 -1.63 -5.14 -12.91
N LEU A 267 -2.52 -4.16 -12.76
CA LEU A 267 -2.17 -2.80 -12.36
C LEU A 267 -1.58 -2.73 -10.95
N LEU A 268 -1.99 -3.61 -10.04
CA LEU A 268 -1.40 -3.72 -8.71
C LEU A 268 0.09 -4.11 -8.79
N ILE A 269 0.42 -5.10 -9.62
CA ILE A 269 1.81 -5.53 -9.85
C ILE A 269 2.61 -4.38 -10.50
N TYR A 270 2.04 -3.74 -11.50
CA TYR A 270 2.66 -2.58 -12.16
C TYR A 270 2.93 -1.43 -11.19
N ALA A 271 1.98 -1.11 -10.33
CA ALA A 271 2.15 -0.07 -9.32
C ALA A 271 3.24 -0.42 -8.31
N LEU A 272 3.34 -1.68 -7.90
CA LEU A 272 4.39 -2.16 -7.01
C LEU A 272 5.77 -2.08 -7.70
N ALA A 273 5.87 -2.50 -8.94
CA ALA A 273 7.10 -2.40 -9.74
C ALA A 273 7.53 -0.93 -9.90
N ALA A 274 6.61 -0.03 -10.27
CA ALA A 274 6.91 1.39 -10.46
C ALA A 274 7.41 2.07 -9.18
N ARG A 275 6.78 1.79 -8.05
CA ARG A 275 7.21 2.29 -6.75
C ARG A 275 8.58 1.74 -6.35
N SER A 276 8.87 0.49 -6.65
CA SER A 276 10.15 -0.15 -6.31
C SER A 276 11.28 0.36 -7.20
N VAL A 277 11.05 0.56 -8.50
CA VAL A 277 12.00 1.20 -9.43
C VAL A 277 12.32 2.63 -8.95
N MET A 278 11.30 3.42 -8.65
CA MET A 278 11.49 4.77 -8.15
C MET A 278 12.27 4.78 -6.82
N ALA A 279 11.96 3.86 -5.92
CA ALA A 279 12.68 3.74 -4.65
C ALA A 279 14.14 3.35 -4.87
N ASP A 280 14.44 2.41 -5.77
CA ASP A 280 15.81 2.01 -6.07
C ASP A 280 16.62 3.16 -6.68
N ILE A 281 16.06 3.91 -7.63
CA ILE A 281 16.70 5.10 -8.21
C ILE A 281 17.03 6.14 -7.11
N LEU A 282 16.09 6.40 -6.20
CA LEU A 282 16.28 7.37 -5.12
C LEU A 282 17.26 6.90 -4.04
N MET A 283 17.42 5.58 -3.87
CA MET A 283 18.36 4.99 -2.93
C MET A 283 19.77 4.80 -3.53
N SER A 284 19.90 4.53 -4.83
CA SER A 284 21.19 4.32 -5.49
C SER A 284 22.09 5.56 -5.46
N TYR A 285 21.50 6.73 -5.30
CA TYR A 285 22.22 8.00 -5.24
C TYR A 285 23.30 8.07 -4.13
N ASP A 286 23.04 7.42 -3.00
CA ASP A 286 24.03 7.40 -1.89
C ASP A 286 25.19 6.43 -2.15
N ARG A 287 25.00 5.41 -2.99
CA ARG A 287 26.06 4.43 -3.32
C ARG A 287 27.12 5.05 -4.23
N GLU A 288 26.70 5.91 -5.18
CA GLU A 288 27.64 6.62 -6.05
C GLU A 288 28.47 7.66 -5.30
N ILE A 289 27.91 8.32 -4.27
CA ILE A 289 28.62 9.32 -3.48
C ILE A 289 29.67 8.69 -2.55
N VAL A 290 29.40 7.52 -2.00
CA VAL A 290 30.36 6.80 -1.12
C VAL A 290 31.55 6.25 -1.90
N ASN A 291 31.37 5.92 -3.19
CA ASN A 291 32.45 5.40 -4.04
C ASN A 291 33.35 6.49 -4.66
N PHE A 292 33.02 7.78 -4.52
CA PHE A 292 33.86 8.89 -4.99
C PHE A 292 34.66 9.56 -3.88
N GLY A 293 34.67 9.01 -2.67
CA GLY A 293 35.31 9.56 -1.49
C GLY A 293 36.52 8.77 -0.98
N ASP A 294 37.00 7.74 -1.70
CA ASP A 294 38.23 6.99 -1.39
C ASP A 294 39.38 7.37 -2.33
#